data_475bdf6f05c2272947626eccfa43d3d5
#
_entry.id   475bdf6f05c2272947626eccfa43d3d5
#
_cell.length_a   1.000
_cell.length_b   1.000
_cell.length_c   1.000
_cell.angle_alpha   90.00
_cell.angle_beta   90.00
_cell.angle_gamma   90.00
#
_symmetry.space_group_name_H-M   'P 1'
#
loop_
_entity.id
_entity.type
_entity.pdbx_description
1 polymer ?
#
loop_
_entity_poly.entity_id
_entity_poly.type
_entity_poly.pdbx_seq_one_letter_code
_entity_poly.pdbx_strand_id
1 'polypeptide(L)'
;MKYQASLPAHNDNVSHENPLRDFVLILSGLAAVTVLAFWLLGHAVDWAVDNLSPAAEAKLNSVAAAKFPASPKDDEKVRARVQGLISGMHHCAGLGAIPNVVMHKSDVPNAAVIPGGTVIVFTGLLDRVKSENGLSFVL
;
A
#
# COMPACT_ATOMS: atom_id res chain seq x y z
N MET A 1 -19.72 -62.04 -45.53
CA MET A 1 -20.16 -60.80 -44.99
C MET A 1 -19.25 -59.68 -45.51
N LYS A 2 -19.79 -58.72 -46.27
CA LYS A 2 -19.00 -57.55 -46.74
C LYS A 2 -19.18 -56.41 -45.69
N TYR A 3 -18.15 -56.15 -44.94
CA TYR A 3 -18.13 -55.02 -44.05
C TYR A 3 -17.98 -53.72 -44.87
N GLN A 4 -18.98 -52.86 -44.81
CA GLN A 4 -18.88 -51.47 -45.31
C GLN A 4 -18.64 -50.53 -44.11
N ALA A 5 -17.45 -50.00 -44.06
CA ALA A 5 -17.15 -48.94 -43.08
C ALA A 5 -17.96 -47.68 -43.45
N SER A 6 -18.94 -47.32 -42.65
CA SER A 6 -19.62 -46.04 -42.78
C SER A 6 -19.12 -45.09 -41.69
N LEU A 7 -18.78 -43.89 -42.09
CA LEU A 7 -18.51 -42.81 -41.13
C LEU A 7 -19.79 -42.51 -40.35
N PRO A 8 -19.73 -42.29 -39.05
CA PRO A 8 -20.90 -41.88 -38.28
C PRO A 8 -21.48 -40.60 -38.86
N ALA A 9 -22.80 -40.53 -38.95
CA ALA A 9 -23.51 -39.39 -39.52
C ALA A 9 -23.37 -38.13 -38.66
N HIS A 10 -22.89 -38.30 -37.44
CA HIS A 10 -22.66 -37.18 -36.47
C HIS A 10 -21.31 -37.34 -35.79
N ASN A 11 -20.58 -36.24 -35.65
CA ASN A 11 -19.31 -36.25 -34.92
C ASN A 11 -19.57 -35.70 -33.51
N ASP A 12 -19.78 -36.59 -32.57
CA ASP A 12 -20.07 -36.24 -31.16
C ASP A 12 -18.83 -35.72 -30.39
N ASN A 13 -17.65 -35.76 -31.03
CA ASN A 13 -16.40 -35.29 -30.42
C ASN A 13 -16.16 -33.78 -30.63
N VAL A 14 -17.01 -33.08 -31.36
CA VAL A 14 -16.90 -31.65 -31.56
C VAL A 14 -18.11 -30.99 -30.96
N SER A 15 -17.90 -30.20 -29.89
CA SER A 15 -18.95 -29.35 -29.32
C SER A 15 -19.48 -28.39 -30.39
N HIS A 16 -20.79 -28.35 -30.57
CA HIS A 16 -21.47 -27.41 -31.47
C HIS A 16 -21.68 -26.02 -30.83
N GLU A 17 -21.09 -25.83 -29.66
CA GLU A 17 -21.21 -24.58 -28.92
C GLU A 17 -20.29 -23.50 -29.51
N ASN A 18 -20.73 -22.26 -29.38
CA ASN A 18 -19.98 -21.12 -29.89
C ASN A 18 -18.78 -20.80 -28.97
N PRO A 19 -17.53 -21.11 -29.38
CA PRO A 19 -16.36 -20.93 -28.51
C PRO A 19 -16.13 -19.47 -28.06
N LEU A 20 -16.63 -18.50 -28.83
CA LEU A 20 -16.58 -17.10 -28.44
C LEU A 20 -17.51 -16.77 -27.28
N ARG A 21 -18.68 -17.39 -27.23
CA ARG A 21 -19.61 -17.23 -26.10
C ARG A 21 -19.00 -17.76 -24.81
N ASP A 22 -18.41 -18.94 -24.86
CA ASP A 22 -17.80 -19.56 -23.69
C ASP A 22 -16.59 -18.79 -23.21
N PHE A 23 -15.77 -18.30 -24.14
CA PHE A 23 -14.66 -17.42 -23.82
C PHE A 23 -15.10 -16.13 -23.14
N VAL A 24 -16.13 -15.47 -23.65
CA VAL A 24 -16.68 -14.25 -23.05
C VAL A 24 -17.28 -14.52 -21.67
N LEU A 25 -17.97 -15.64 -21.48
CA LEU A 25 -18.52 -16.02 -20.17
C LEU A 25 -17.44 -16.28 -19.15
N ILE A 26 -16.38 -17.01 -19.53
CA ILE A 26 -15.24 -17.27 -18.63
C ILE A 26 -14.52 -15.97 -18.29
N LEU A 27 -14.25 -15.13 -19.29
CA LEU A 27 -13.55 -13.87 -19.09
C LEU A 27 -14.36 -12.90 -18.22
N SER A 28 -15.67 -12.80 -18.46
CA SER A 28 -16.56 -11.95 -17.64
C SER A 28 -16.70 -12.48 -16.22
N GLY A 29 -16.77 -13.80 -16.03
CA GLY A 29 -16.76 -14.44 -14.72
C GLY A 29 -15.47 -14.17 -13.95
N LEU A 30 -14.32 -14.31 -14.62
CA LEU A 30 -13.02 -14.00 -14.03
C LEU A 30 -12.91 -12.52 -13.64
N ALA A 31 -13.34 -11.62 -14.52
CA ALA A 31 -13.36 -10.19 -14.24
C ALA A 31 -14.27 -9.85 -13.04
N ALA A 32 -15.46 -10.42 -12.98
CA ALA A 32 -16.39 -10.23 -11.87
C ALA A 32 -15.80 -10.72 -10.53
N VAL A 33 -15.18 -11.90 -10.51
CA VAL A 33 -14.51 -12.45 -9.32
C VAL A 33 -13.35 -11.55 -8.89
N THR A 34 -12.56 -11.07 -9.84
CA THR A 34 -11.45 -10.16 -9.56
C THR A 34 -11.93 -8.85 -8.93
N VAL A 35 -12.93 -8.21 -9.52
CA VAL A 35 -13.53 -6.97 -8.98
C VAL A 35 -14.10 -7.20 -7.58
N LEU A 36 -14.82 -8.31 -7.38
CA LEU A 36 -15.38 -8.66 -6.08
C LEU A 36 -14.28 -8.90 -5.04
N ALA A 37 -13.19 -9.58 -5.41
CA ALA A 37 -12.06 -9.82 -4.52
C ALA A 37 -11.38 -8.51 -4.09
N PHE A 38 -11.15 -7.58 -5.00
CA PHE A 38 -10.60 -6.26 -4.66
C PHE A 38 -11.54 -5.44 -3.79
N TRP A 39 -12.84 -5.49 -4.06
CA TRP A 39 -13.85 -4.80 -3.27
C TRP A 39 -13.90 -5.35 -1.83
N LEU A 40 -13.94 -6.67 -1.66
CA LEU A 40 -13.90 -7.33 -0.36
C LEU A 40 -12.60 -7.04 0.39
N LEU A 41 -11.46 -7.07 -0.31
CA LEU A 41 -10.17 -6.77 0.30
C LEU A 41 -10.12 -5.32 0.82
N GLY A 42 -10.63 -4.35 0.05
CA GLY A 42 -10.74 -2.96 0.48
C GLY A 42 -11.53 -2.84 1.78
N HIS A 43 -12.74 -3.39 1.82
CA HIS A 43 -13.56 -3.38 3.04
C HIS A 43 -12.93 -4.13 4.21
N ALA A 44 -12.23 -5.23 3.95
CA ALA A 44 -11.53 -5.97 5.01
C ALA A 44 -10.37 -5.16 5.61
N VAL A 45 -9.64 -4.41 4.78
CA VAL A 45 -8.57 -3.52 5.24
C VAL A 45 -9.15 -2.36 6.06
N ASP A 46 -10.18 -1.69 5.57
CA ASP A 46 -10.84 -0.59 6.29
C ASP A 46 -11.35 -1.08 7.65
N TRP A 47 -12.06 -2.21 7.68
CA TRP A 47 -12.53 -2.81 8.91
C TRP A 47 -11.39 -3.17 9.87
N ALA A 48 -10.28 -3.72 9.35
CA ALA A 48 -9.12 -4.08 10.17
C ALA A 48 -8.46 -2.84 10.79
N VAL A 49 -8.34 -1.75 10.03
CA VAL A 49 -7.78 -0.47 10.51
C VAL A 49 -8.67 0.14 11.57
N ASP A 50 -9.99 0.22 11.33
CA ASP A 50 -10.96 0.80 12.27
C ASP A 50 -11.07 0.03 13.59
N ASN A 51 -10.78 -1.28 13.57
CA ASN A 51 -10.82 -2.16 14.74
C ASN A 51 -9.44 -2.46 15.33
N LEU A 52 -8.39 -1.76 14.87
CA LEU A 52 -7.05 -1.96 15.40
C LEU A 52 -6.97 -1.50 16.86
N SER A 53 -6.64 -2.41 17.77
CA SER A 53 -6.49 -2.03 19.16
C SER A 53 -5.23 -1.18 19.38
N PRO A 54 -5.22 -0.21 20.34
CA PRO A 54 -4.04 0.59 20.63
C PRO A 54 -2.79 -0.24 20.96
N ALA A 55 -2.97 -1.41 21.55
CA ALA A 55 -1.88 -2.35 21.85
C ALA A 55 -1.30 -2.98 20.58
N ALA A 56 -2.15 -3.31 19.60
CA ALA A 56 -1.70 -3.83 18.30
C ALA A 56 -0.97 -2.74 17.49
N GLU A 57 -1.49 -1.52 17.52
CA GLU A 57 -0.86 -0.36 16.90
C GLU A 57 0.53 -0.08 17.49
N ALA A 58 0.65 -0.06 18.82
CA ALA A 58 1.94 0.09 19.49
C ALA A 58 2.95 -1.01 19.13
N LYS A 59 2.47 -2.25 18.99
CA LYS A 59 3.31 -3.38 18.57
C LYS A 59 3.76 -3.22 17.11
N LEU A 60 2.89 -2.81 16.20
CA LEU A 60 3.23 -2.52 14.82
C LEU A 60 4.24 -1.38 14.73
N ASN A 61 4.03 -0.32 15.51
CA ASN A 61 4.97 0.80 15.61
C ASN A 61 6.35 0.33 16.06
N SER A 62 6.45 -0.48 17.11
CA SER A 62 7.74 -0.98 17.63
C SER A 62 8.48 -1.84 16.60
N VAL A 63 7.76 -2.70 15.86
CA VAL A 63 8.36 -3.54 14.81
C VAL A 63 8.81 -2.69 13.61
N ALA A 64 8.01 -1.70 13.22
CA ALA A 64 8.37 -0.80 12.13
C ALA A 64 9.56 0.11 12.52
N ALA A 65 9.55 0.68 13.73
CA ALA A 65 10.63 1.53 14.24
C ALA A 65 11.98 0.78 14.33
N ALA A 66 11.95 -0.52 14.65
CA ALA A 66 13.17 -1.34 14.69
C ALA A 66 13.89 -1.45 13.33
N LYS A 67 13.15 -1.29 12.21
CA LYS A 67 13.74 -1.27 10.86
C LYS A 67 14.38 0.07 10.50
N PHE A 68 14.03 1.13 11.22
CA PHE A 68 14.48 2.50 10.96
C PHE A 68 15.12 3.08 12.23
N PRO A 69 16.32 2.62 12.62
CA PRO A 69 16.97 3.13 13.82
C PRO A 69 17.18 4.64 13.69
N ALA A 70 16.97 5.34 14.79
CA ALA A 70 17.19 6.78 14.85
C ALA A 70 18.65 7.14 14.58
N SER A 71 18.84 8.23 13.84
CA SER A 71 20.16 8.80 13.58
C SER A 71 20.82 9.30 14.88
N PRO A 72 22.16 9.37 14.93
CA PRO A 72 22.89 9.93 16.08
C PRO A 72 22.46 11.36 16.42
N LYS A 73 22.84 11.83 17.64
CA LYS A 73 22.47 13.12 18.22
C LYS A 73 22.82 14.36 17.37
N ASP A 74 23.70 14.24 16.41
CA ASP A 74 24.13 15.35 15.55
C ASP A 74 22.98 15.93 14.69
N ASP A 75 21.95 15.13 14.45
CA ASP A 75 20.76 15.54 13.67
C ASP A 75 19.64 16.13 14.54
N GLU A 76 19.87 16.35 15.84
CA GLU A 76 18.80 16.80 16.76
C GLU A 76 18.23 18.17 16.39
N LYS A 77 19.10 19.11 15.97
CA LYS A 77 18.63 20.43 15.51
C LYS A 77 17.78 20.35 14.26
N VAL A 78 18.18 19.49 13.34
CA VAL A 78 17.45 19.25 12.10
C VAL A 78 16.12 18.57 12.40
N ARG A 79 16.13 17.57 13.27
CA ARG A 79 14.93 16.89 13.75
C ARG A 79 13.94 17.88 14.38
N ALA A 80 14.42 18.74 15.29
CA ALA A 80 13.58 19.75 15.95
C ALA A 80 12.95 20.72 14.94
N ARG A 81 13.68 21.11 13.89
CA ARG A 81 13.18 21.96 12.82
C ARG A 81 12.10 21.26 11.99
N VAL A 82 12.34 20.01 11.58
CA VAL A 82 11.35 19.20 10.86
C VAL A 82 10.10 18.95 11.72
N GLN A 83 10.28 18.66 13.01
CA GLN A 83 9.18 18.51 13.97
C GLN A 83 8.35 19.80 14.07
N GLY A 84 9.01 20.96 14.09
CA GLY A 84 8.33 22.27 14.08
C GLY A 84 7.49 22.51 12.83
N LEU A 85 8.00 22.15 11.66
CA LEU A 85 7.25 22.26 10.39
C LEU A 85 6.02 21.35 10.41
N ILE A 86 6.18 20.08 10.79
CA ILE A 86 5.08 19.12 10.88
C ILE A 86 4.03 19.57 11.89
N SER A 87 4.46 20.06 13.06
CA SER A 87 3.53 20.58 14.08
C SER A 87 2.73 21.77 13.57
N GLY A 88 3.37 22.67 12.81
CA GLY A 88 2.70 23.82 12.20
C GLY A 88 1.64 23.40 11.17
N MET A 89 1.98 22.50 10.28
CA MET A 89 1.05 21.96 9.27
C MET A 89 -0.10 21.19 9.92
N HIS A 90 0.19 20.37 10.92
CA HIS A 90 -0.78 19.59 11.65
C HIS A 90 -1.83 20.47 12.34
N HIS A 91 -1.42 21.55 12.94
CA HIS A 91 -2.32 22.51 13.57
C HIS A 91 -3.29 23.14 12.57
N CYS A 92 -2.82 23.44 11.35
CA CYS A 92 -3.66 23.95 10.27
C CYS A 92 -4.63 22.89 9.70
N ALA A 93 -4.25 21.63 9.72
CA ALA A 93 -5.05 20.52 9.16
C ALA A 93 -6.13 19.98 10.12
N GLY A 94 -6.11 20.37 11.40
CA GLY A 94 -7.07 19.89 12.41
C GLY A 94 -6.99 18.39 12.69
N LEU A 95 -5.84 17.78 12.46
CA LEU A 95 -5.60 16.36 12.69
C LEU A 95 -5.39 16.08 14.21
N GLY A 96 -5.65 14.88 14.68
CA GLY A 96 -5.63 14.49 16.10
C GLY A 96 -4.30 14.68 16.84
N ALA A 97 -3.46 13.67 17.00
CA ALA A 97 -2.18 13.77 17.71
C ALA A 97 -1.04 14.25 16.79
N ILE A 98 -0.15 15.11 17.29
CA ILE A 98 1.01 15.58 16.53
C ILE A 98 1.98 14.42 16.29
N PRO A 99 2.35 14.12 15.03
CA PRO A 99 3.26 13.05 14.72
C PRO A 99 4.65 13.26 15.32
N ASN A 100 5.28 12.19 15.79
CA ASN A 100 6.67 12.24 16.22
C ASN A 100 7.61 12.06 15.03
N VAL A 101 8.68 12.87 14.97
CA VAL A 101 9.67 12.80 13.89
C VAL A 101 10.87 12.00 14.33
N VAL A 102 11.25 11.01 13.52
CA VAL A 102 12.49 10.23 13.65
C VAL A 102 13.34 10.44 12.41
N MET A 103 14.59 10.84 12.63
CA MET A 103 15.56 10.95 11.56
C MET A 103 16.23 9.59 11.34
N HIS A 104 16.24 9.13 10.10
CA HIS A 104 16.91 7.90 9.70
C HIS A 104 18.06 8.19 8.72
N LYS A 105 19.27 7.77 9.06
CA LYS A 105 20.45 7.99 8.22
C LYS A 105 20.40 7.09 6.99
N SER A 106 20.22 7.70 5.83
CA SER A 106 20.17 7.01 4.53
C SER A 106 20.34 8.02 3.40
N ASP A 107 21.04 7.64 2.35
CA ASP A 107 21.23 8.47 1.14
C ASP A 107 19.99 8.46 0.22
N VAL A 108 19.02 7.63 0.52
CA VAL A 108 17.75 7.56 -0.24
C VAL A 108 16.88 8.76 0.11
N PRO A 109 16.45 9.58 -0.88
CA PRO A 109 15.56 10.71 -0.63
C PRO A 109 14.12 10.23 -0.42
N ASN A 110 13.75 9.94 0.82
CA ASN A 110 12.45 9.40 1.17
C ASN A 110 11.96 9.89 2.54
N ALA A 111 10.65 9.81 2.74
CA ALA A 111 10.01 9.89 4.04
C ALA A 111 8.94 8.80 4.13
N ALA A 112 8.66 8.32 5.32
CA ALA A 112 7.66 7.28 5.56
C ALA A 112 6.91 7.57 6.86
N VAL A 113 5.63 7.21 6.87
CA VAL A 113 4.82 7.22 8.08
C VAL A 113 4.61 5.79 8.53
N ILE A 114 4.82 5.53 9.81
CA ILE A 114 4.56 4.23 10.41
C ILE A 114 3.36 4.32 11.36
N PRO A 115 2.65 3.21 11.60
CA PRO A 115 1.54 3.16 12.54
C PRO A 115 1.94 3.75 13.91
N GLY A 116 1.00 4.45 14.57
CA GLY A 116 1.29 5.15 15.83
C GLY A 116 1.79 6.58 15.66
N GLY A 117 1.63 7.17 14.45
CA GLY A 117 1.87 8.60 14.22
C GLY A 117 3.35 8.99 14.25
N THR A 118 4.26 8.11 13.83
CA THR A 118 5.67 8.44 13.69
C THR A 118 6.02 8.69 12.23
N VAL A 119 6.61 9.85 11.94
CA VAL A 119 7.14 10.22 10.63
C VAL A 119 8.65 9.98 10.62
N ILE A 120 9.10 9.11 9.73
CA ILE A 120 10.52 8.82 9.53
C ILE A 120 11.00 9.66 8.36
N VAL A 121 11.98 10.51 8.59
CA VAL A 121 12.58 11.35 7.56
C VAL A 121 14.01 10.85 7.30
N PHE A 122 14.29 10.53 6.05
CA PHE A 122 15.59 10.05 5.62
C PHE A 122 16.52 11.25 5.36
N THR A 123 17.77 11.18 5.79
CA THR A 123 18.75 12.27 5.61
C THR A 123 18.91 12.64 4.13
N GLY A 124 18.88 11.68 3.22
CA GLY A 124 18.95 11.90 1.78
C GLY A 124 17.82 12.76 1.21
N LEU A 125 16.66 12.83 1.88
CA LEU A 125 15.59 13.76 1.50
C LEU A 125 16.01 15.21 1.78
N LEU A 126 16.62 15.47 2.92
CA LEU A 126 17.07 16.81 3.31
C LEU A 126 18.21 17.31 2.41
N ASP A 127 19.06 16.41 1.94
CA ASP A 127 20.14 16.74 1.00
C ASP A 127 19.59 17.19 -0.38
N ARG A 128 18.44 16.65 -0.75
CA ARG A 128 17.77 16.96 -2.03
C ARG A 128 16.86 18.18 -1.95
N VAL A 129 16.16 18.35 -0.85
CA VAL A 129 15.19 19.43 -0.65
C VAL A 129 15.89 20.59 0.04
N LYS A 130 16.14 21.67 -0.71
CA LYS A 130 16.90 22.84 -0.23
C LYS A 130 16.04 23.96 0.37
N SER A 131 14.72 23.79 0.45
CA SER A 131 13.82 24.80 1.00
C SER A 131 12.81 24.20 1.95
N GLU A 132 12.41 24.96 2.99
CA GLU A 132 11.37 24.54 3.93
C GLU A 132 10.02 24.32 3.25
N ASN A 133 9.67 25.17 2.29
CA ASN A 133 8.44 25.01 1.52
C ASN A 133 8.43 23.71 0.70
N GLY A 134 9.58 23.36 0.09
CA GLY A 134 9.71 22.09 -0.62
C GLY A 134 9.61 20.89 0.32
N LEU A 135 10.17 20.99 1.52
CA LEU A 135 10.08 19.94 2.52
C LEU A 135 8.65 19.79 3.04
N SER A 136 7.96 20.89 3.32
CA SER A 136 6.56 20.88 3.75
C SER A 136 5.60 20.33 2.69
N PHE A 137 5.97 20.41 1.42
CA PHE A 137 5.17 19.82 0.33
C PHE A 137 5.32 18.29 0.25
N VAL A 138 6.48 17.76 0.66
CA VAL A 138 6.77 16.31 0.61
C VAL A 138 6.31 15.59 1.86
N LEU A 139 6.31 16.26 3.02
CA LEU A 139 5.90 15.71 4.32
C LEU A 139 4.41 15.77 4.55
#